data_2908b5101ed1602f549c133ee5173d50
#
_entry.id   2908b5101ed1602f549c133ee5173d50
#
_cell.length_a   1.000
_cell.length_b   1.000
_cell.length_c   1.000
_cell.angle_alpha   90.00
_cell.angle_beta   90.00
_cell.angle_gamma   90.00
#
_symmetry.space_group_name_H-M   'P 1'
#
loop_
_entity.id
_entity.type
_entity.pdbx_description
1 polymer ?
#
loop_
_entity_poly.entity_id
_entity_poly.type
_entity_poly.pdbx_seq_one_letter_code
_entity_poly.pdbx_strand_id
1 'polypeptide(L)'
;MTAAVRSEGFSRSMSINLSRHDTSEVPRPRFGAASVWVESPLQLLSAVETHAAGLLGHEVRIVPRQGMPLEATTQALLAQAPAGVEFVQAARKPPAPKSSTDRFVAGDAYSGKVQRALLAGVKAKEVVIIDDGLATLALINQLVAEEPAPLVRARARNSAARTALGLAMWHRLRQLAREGRLLIVSALLVSPDTQRRMAELGIKFAQHKFEWLSTQPVAERFTEPTLLIGSAMAADGLIHEEPYLQWIKSIATDGPVAYFPHRRETAEFLEKISQIRNVVPKQHTVPIEMRLRVLRPGQEIRALPSTVIPSLRLLLGNDARQLYPQAVPESWWTESTPVPLREHLSSSLKV
;
A
#
# COMPACT_ATOMS: atom_id res chain seq x y z
N MET A 1 -60.03 -51.44 -24.96
CA MET A 1 -59.17 -51.26 -26.17
C MET A 1 -58.81 -49.79 -26.28
N THR A 2 -57.60 -49.47 -26.06
CA THR A 2 -56.91 -48.38 -26.80
C THR A 2 -55.53 -48.18 -26.14
N ALA A 3 -54.54 -48.23 -26.96
CA ALA A 3 -53.12 -48.36 -26.62
C ALA A 3 -52.48 -47.12 -26.03
N ALA A 4 -51.55 -47.35 -25.09
CA ALA A 4 -50.60 -46.38 -24.57
C ALA A 4 -49.45 -46.17 -25.56
N VAL A 5 -49.16 -44.93 -25.94
CA VAL A 5 -47.93 -44.54 -26.63
C VAL A 5 -47.00 -43.89 -25.62
N ARG A 6 -45.84 -44.51 -25.39
CA ARG A 6 -44.70 -43.93 -24.67
C ARG A 6 -43.96 -42.97 -25.59
N SER A 7 -43.67 -41.76 -25.12
CA SER A 7 -42.68 -40.87 -25.71
C SER A 7 -41.54 -40.66 -24.73
N GLU A 8 -40.39 -41.26 -25.05
CA GLU A 8 -39.12 -41.01 -24.39
C GLU A 8 -38.57 -39.69 -24.96
N GLY A 9 -38.43 -38.70 -24.05
CA GLY A 9 -37.75 -37.41 -24.36
C GLY A 9 -36.42 -37.35 -23.67
N PHE A 10 -35.35 -37.59 -24.42
CA PHE A 10 -33.95 -37.36 -23.97
C PHE A 10 -33.68 -35.88 -23.80
N SER A 11 -33.60 -35.41 -22.55
CA SER A 11 -33.04 -34.10 -22.24
C SER A 11 -31.57 -34.26 -21.84
N ARG A 12 -30.66 -34.04 -22.76
CA ARG A 12 -29.25 -33.90 -22.48
C ARG A 12 -29.00 -32.52 -21.89
N SER A 13 -28.85 -32.44 -20.57
CA SER A 13 -28.30 -31.28 -19.87
C SER A 13 -26.82 -31.17 -20.22
N MET A 14 -26.46 -30.22 -21.04
CA MET A 14 -25.08 -29.82 -21.30
C MET A 14 -24.59 -29.00 -20.10
N SER A 15 -23.95 -29.66 -19.13
CA SER A 15 -23.20 -29.00 -18.07
C SER A 15 -21.96 -28.34 -18.71
N ILE A 16 -21.99 -27.04 -18.87
CA ILE A 16 -20.80 -26.27 -19.22
C ILE A 16 -19.90 -26.28 -17.99
N ASN A 17 -18.85 -27.10 -18.07
CA ASN A 17 -17.74 -27.10 -17.14
C ASN A 17 -16.97 -25.78 -17.35
N LEU A 18 -17.30 -24.74 -16.55
CA LEU A 18 -16.45 -23.57 -16.42
C LEU A 18 -15.16 -24.04 -15.74
N SER A 19 -14.17 -24.33 -16.56
CA SER A 19 -12.79 -24.58 -16.14
C SER A 19 -12.39 -23.46 -15.15
N ARG A 20 -12.19 -23.84 -13.91
CA ARG A 20 -11.49 -23.04 -12.92
C ARG A 20 -10.18 -22.61 -13.56
N HIS A 21 -10.03 -21.31 -13.80
CA HIS A 21 -8.72 -20.76 -14.14
C HIS A 21 -7.78 -21.14 -13.00
N ASP A 22 -6.87 -22.00 -13.34
CA ASP A 22 -5.73 -22.43 -12.58
C ASP A 22 -4.94 -21.16 -12.20
N THR A 23 -5.19 -20.68 -10.98
CA THR A 23 -4.28 -19.72 -10.37
C THR A 23 -3.03 -20.52 -10.10
N SER A 24 -2.04 -20.39 -10.98
CA SER A 24 -0.72 -20.96 -10.83
C SER A 24 -0.26 -20.69 -9.40
N GLU A 25 -0.36 -21.71 -8.54
CA GLU A 25 0.25 -21.69 -7.22
C GLU A 25 1.74 -21.48 -7.42
N VAL A 26 2.20 -20.26 -7.15
CA VAL A 26 3.63 -20.01 -7.00
C VAL A 26 4.11 -20.98 -5.93
N PRO A 27 5.02 -21.92 -6.24
CA PRO A 27 5.48 -22.90 -5.27
C PRO A 27 5.97 -22.14 -4.03
N ARG A 28 5.29 -22.34 -2.89
CA ARG A 28 5.68 -21.69 -1.62
C ARG A 28 7.04 -22.24 -1.21
N PRO A 29 8.15 -21.50 -1.39
CA PRO A 29 9.43 -22.00 -0.94
C PRO A 29 9.37 -22.11 0.59
N ARG A 30 9.88 -23.21 1.13
CA ARG A 30 10.05 -23.38 2.58
C ARG A 30 11.19 -22.47 3.06
N PHE A 31 10.86 -21.20 3.33
CA PHE A 31 11.77 -20.27 3.97
C PHE A 31 11.64 -20.42 5.49
N GLY A 32 12.75 -20.39 6.19
CA GLY A 32 12.77 -20.49 7.65
C GLY A 32 12.23 -19.23 8.30
N ALA A 33 12.96 -18.14 8.17
CA ALA A 33 12.64 -16.87 8.82
C ALA A 33 12.80 -15.67 7.88
N ALA A 34 12.16 -14.56 8.26
CA ALA A 34 12.34 -13.28 7.60
C ALA A 34 12.70 -12.18 8.60
N SER A 35 13.67 -11.34 8.24
CA SER A 35 14.01 -10.11 8.95
C SER A 35 13.44 -8.92 8.22
N VAL A 36 12.47 -8.25 8.83
CA VAL A 36 11.66 -7.18 8.22
C VAL A 36 12.05 -5.83 8.80
N TRP A 37 12.33 -4.87 7.93
CA TRP A 37 12.57 -3.49 8.29
C TRP A 37 11.46 -2.59 7.78
N VAL A 38 10.82 -1.83 8.68
CA VAL A 38 9.71 -0.93 8.36
C VAL A 38 9.95 0.48 8.88
N GLU A 39 9.53 1.47 8.08
CA GLU A 39 9.72 2.89 8.34
C GLU A 39 8.40 3.69 8.32
N SER A 40 7.27 3.04 8.03
CA SER A 40 5.95 3.67 8.03
C SER A 40 4.86 2.74 8.57
N PRO A 41 3.74 3.30 9.06
CA PRO A 41 2.59 2.50 9.50
C PRO A 41 2.04 1.56 8.42
N LEU A 42 1.98 2.01 7.16
CA LEU A 42 1.53 1.18 6.04
C LEU A 42 2.49 0.00 5.78
N GLN A 43 3.80 0.24 5.81
CA GLN A 43 4.80 -0.83 5.67
C GLN A 43 4.67 -1.87 6.80
N LEU A 44 4.35 -1.43 8.02
CA LEU A 44 4.12 -2.33 9.15
C LEU A 44 2.90 -3.22 8.90
N LEU A 45 1.79 -2.65 8.46
CA LEU A 45 0.59 -3.39 8.06
C LEU A 45 0.89 -4.34 6.90
N SER A 46 1.57 -3.86 5.85
CA SER A 46 1.95 -4.67 4.68
C SER A 46 2.85 -5.85 5.05
N ALA A 47 3.73 -5.69 6.06
CA ALA A 47 4.55 -6.79 6.55
C ALA A 47 3.71 -7.92 7.16
N VAL A 48 2.71 -7.56 7.97
CA VAL A 48 1.79 -8.51 8.58
C VAL A 48 0.93 -9.21 7.52
N GLU A 49 0.38 -8.45 6.58
CA GLU A 49 -0.40 -8.99 5.45
C GLU A 49 0.43 -9.95 4.59
N THR A 50 1.65 -9.55 4.25
CA THR A 50 2.55 -10.39 3.43
C THR A 50 2.91 -11.70 4.15
N HIS A 51 3.06 -11.65 5.48
CA HIS A 51 3.28 -12.87 6.28
C HIS A 51 2.01 -13.73 6.33
N ALA A 52 0.87 -13.14 6.61
CA ALA A 52 -0.41 -13.86 6.67
C ALA A 52 -0.75 -14.54 5.32
N ALA A 53 -0.37 -13.93 4.20
CA ALA A 53 -0.45 -14.52 2.87
C ALA A 53 0.56 -15.67 2.63
N GLY A 54 1.39 -16.02 3.63
CA GLY A 54 2.39 -17.09 3.53
C GLY A 54 3.61 -16.76 2.68
N LEU A 55 3.83 -15.47 2.38
CA LEU A 55 4.89 -15.02 1.47
C LEU A 55 6.22 -14.75 2.17
N LEU A 56 6.30 -14.74 3.51
CA LEU A 56 7.53 -14.42 4.24
C LEU A 56 8.18 -15.61 4.98
N GLY A 57 7.51 -16.74 5.10
CA GLY A 57 8.01 -17.91 5.84
C GLY A 57 7.29 -18.09 7.18
N HIS A 58 7.82 -18.99 8.05
CA HIS A 58 7.14 -19.36 9.29
C HIS A 58 7.36 -18.36 10.43
N GLU A 59 8.54 -17.75 10.48
CA GLU A 59 8.93 -16.78 11.50
C GLU A 59 9.27 -15.45 10.85
N VAL A 60 8.68 -14.39 11.36
CA VAL A 60 8.87 -13.04 10.86
C VAL A 60 9.20 -12.09 12.01
N ARG A 61 10.39 -11.51 11.98
CA ARG A 61 10.85 -10.53 12.95
C ARG A 61 10.74 -9.14 12.35
N ILE A 62 9.76 -8.37 12.81
CA ILE A 62 9.51 -7.01 12.34
C ILE A 62 10.24 -6.02 13.24
N VAL A 63 11.17 -5.28 12.65
CA VAL A 63 12.02 -4.28 13.31
C VAL A 63 11.62 -2.89 12.84
N PRO A 64 10.89 -2.11 13.65
CA PRO A 64 10.57 -0.73 13.34
C PRO A 64 11.82 0.15 13.34
N ARG A 65 11.85 1.14 12.45
CA ARG A 65 12.90 2.16 12.47
C ARG A 65 12.73 3.09 13.68
N GLN A 66 13.79 3.24 14.47
CA GLN A 66 13.81 4.19 15.59
C GLN A 66 13.55 5.63 15.14
N GLY A 67 12.76 6.36 15.89
CA GLY A 67 12.38 7.75 15.62
C GLY A 67 11.25 7.91 14.60
N MET A 68 10.60 6.81 14.21
CA MET A 68 9.37 6.85 13.42
C MET A 68 8.15 6.61 14.33
N PRO A 69 7.00 7.26 14.07
CA PRO A 69 5.79 7.12 14.90
C PRO A 69 5.06 5.80 14.57
N LEU A 70 5.65 4.66 14.96
CA LEU A 70 5.14 3.33 14.65
C LEU A 70 4.52 2.63 15.87
N GLU A 71 4.68 3.19 17.07
CA GLU A 71 4.29 2.55 18.32
C GLU A 71 2.79 2.17 18.35
N ALA A 72 1.92 3.12 18.06
CA ALA A 72 0.47 2.86 18.09
C ALA A 72 0.03 1.80 17.07
N THR A 73 0.64 1.80 15.87
CA THR A 73 0.35 0.78 14.86
C THR A 73 0.90 -0.57 15.30
N THR A 74 2.08 -0.61 15.91
CA THR A 74 2.65 -1.84 16.46
C THR A 74 1.73 -2.43 17.53
N GLN A 75 1.27 -1.63 18.47
CA GLN A 75 0.35 -2.07 19.52
C GLN A 75 -0.99 -2.58 18.95
N ALA A 76 -1.56 -1.86 17.99
CA ALA A 76 -2.81 -2.27 17.35
C ALA A 76 -2.68 -3.60 16.59
N LEU A 77 -1.54 -3.85 15.94
CA LEU A 77 -1.27 -5.08 15.22
C LEU A 77 -0.88 -6.22 16.14
N LEU A 78 -0.14 -5.94 17.22
CA LEU A 78 0.31 -6.95 18.19
C LEU A 78 -0.87 -7.71 18.81
N ALA A 79 -1.95 -7.01 19.12
CA ALA A 79 -3.15 -7.61 19.70
C ALA A 79 -3.83 -8.66 18.79
N GLN A 80 -3.55 -8.64 17.49
CA GLN A 80 -4.22 -9.46 16.48
C GLN A 80 -3.22 -10.18 15.57
N ALA A 81 -1.92 -10.11 15.86
CA ALA A 81 -0.86 -10.61 14.99
C ALA A 81 -1.04 -12.10 14.66
N PRO A 82 -0.86 -12.50 13.41
CA PRO A 82 -0.85 -13.91 13.05
C PRO A 82 0.32 -14.64 13.71
N ALA A 83 0.16 -15.95 13.88
CA ALA A 83 1.23 -16.79 14.47
C ALA A 83 2.54 -16.64 13.69
N GLY A 84 3.66 -16.61 14.39
CA GLY A 84 5.00 -16.48 13.81
C GLY A 84 5.47 -15.03 13.63
N VAL A 85 4.66 -14.02 13.94
CA VAL A 85 5.07 -12.60 13.92
C VAL A 85 5.64 -12.20 15.27
N GLU A 86 6.87 -11.71 15.28
CA GLU A 86 7.54 -11.09 16.42
C GLU A 86 7.80 -9.61 16.12
N PHE A 87 7.25 -8.70 16.94
CA PHE A 87 7.61 -7.29 16.91
C PHE A 87 8.82 -7.06 17.82
N VAL A 88 9.90 -6.60 17.22
CA VAL A 88 11.17 -6.40 17.92
C VAL A 88 11.33 -4.92 18.26
N GLN A 89 12.19 -4.64 19.25
CA GLN A 89 12.52 -3.26 19.62
C GLN A 89 13.00 -2.45 18.40
N ALA A 90 12.56 -1.20 18.31
CA ALA A 90 12.95 -0.29 17.24
C ALA A 90 14.47 -0.09 17.17
N ALA A 91 15.03 -0.10 15.97
CA ALA A 91 16.46 -0.04 15.73
C ALA A 91 16.87 1.15 14.86
N ARG A 92 18.16 1.50 14.91
CA ARG A 92 18.75 2.57 14.08
C ARG A 92 19.13 2.10 12.68
N LYS A 93 19.34 0.81 12.48
CA LYS A 93 19.79 0.18 11.23
C LYS A 93 18.91 -1.03 10.91
N PRO A 94 18.71 -1.36 9.63
CA PRO A 94 18.06 -2.61 9.24
C PRO A 94 18.77 -3.84 9.87
N PRO A 95 18.00 -4.84 10.29
CA PRO A 95 18.56 -6.07 10.84
C PRO A 95 19.28 -6.86 9.74
N ALA A 96 20.35 -7.54 10.11
CA ALA A 96 20.92 -8.58 9.26
C ALA A 96 20.08 -9.87 9.42
N PRO A 97 19.83 -10.63 8.35
CA PRO A 97 19.27 -11.97 8.46
C PRO A 97 20.17 -12.85 9.33
N LYS A 98 19.56 -13.70 10.15
CA LYS A 98 20.31 -14.62 11.04
C LYS A 98 21.00 -15.75 10.25
N SER A 99 20.43 -16.11 9.10
CA SER A 99 20.93 -17.18 8.23
C SER A 99 20.93 -16.73 6.77
N SER A 100 21.80 -17.32 5.96
CA SER A 100 21.81 -17.15 4.50
C SER A 100 20.58 -17.77 3.81
N THR A 101 19.81 -18.58 4.54
CA THR A 101 18.53 -19.15 4.06
C THR A 101 17.33 -18.23 4.31
N ASP A 102 17.53 -17.19 5.12
CA ASP A 102 16.47 -16.26 5.50
C ASP A 102 16.22 -15.20 4.43
N ARG A 103 15.08 -14.54 4.54
CA ARG A 103 14.72 -13.38 3.74
C ARG A 103 15.10 -12.08 4.41
N PHE A 104 15.53 -11.12 3.61
CA PHE A 104 15.61 -9.72 4.01
C PHE A 104 14.43 -8.97 3.41
N VAL A 105 13.61 -8.36 4.26
CA VAL A 105 12.38 -7.68 3.85
C VAL A 105 12.49 -6.20 4.18
N ALA A 106 12.16 -5.34 3.22
CA ALA A 106 12.18 -3.90 3.42
C ALA A 106 10.92 -3.26 2.84
N GLY A 107 10.36 -2.29 3.59
CA GLY A 107 9.19 -1.54 3.15
C GLY A 107 9.51 -0.42 2.15
N ASP A 108 10.77 0.02 2.02
CA ASP A 108 11.11 1.16 1.17
C ASP A 108 12.49 1.02 0.53
N ALA A 109 12.50 0.75 -0.78
CA ALA A 109 13.73 0.68 -1.57
C ALA A 109 14.42 2.05 -1.76
N TYR A 110 13.69 3.15 -1.55
CA TYR A 110 14.23 4.51 -1.60
C TYR A 110 14.90 4.94 -0.30
N SER A 111 14.73 4.19 0.79
CA SER A 111 15.37 4.49 2.06
C SER A 111 16.89 4.35 1.98
N GLY A 112 17.62 5.42 2.32
CA GLY A 112 19.07 5.38 2.35
C GLY A 112 19.65 4.38 3.37
N LYS A 113 18.86 3.97 4.37
CA LYS A 113 19.28 2.91 5.32
C LYS A 113 19.19 1.54 4.65
N VAL A 114 18.08 1.27 3.95
CA VAL A 114 17.88 0.04 3.17
C VAL A 114 18.90 -0.06 2.05
N GLN A 115 19.13 1.02 1.30
CA GLN A 115 20.12 1.04 0.21
C GLN A 115 21.52 0.70 0.70
N ARG A 116 21.97 1.35 1.79
CA ARG A 116 23.29 1.03 2.36
C ARG A 116 23.39 -0.40 2.88
N ALA A 117 22.35 -0.92 3.49
CA ALA A 117 22.34 -2.31 3.96
C ALA A 117 22.48 -3.31 2.79
N LEU A 118 21.67 -3.13 1.73
CA LEU A 118 21.69 -4.03 0.57
C LEU A 118 22.99 -3.92 -0.25
N LEU A 119 23.56 -2.72 -0.35
CA LEU A 119 24.85 -2.50 -1.04
C LEU A 119 26.04 -3.01 -0.22
N ALA A 120 25.94 -3.01 1.12
CA ALA A 120 26.95 -3.63 2.00
C ALA A 120 26.95 -5.16 1.96
N GLY A 121 26.05 -5.77 1.16
CA GLY A 121 26.07 -7.21 0.93
C GLY A 121 25.29 -8.03 1.97
N VAL A 122 24.04 -7.65 2.25
CA VAL A 122 23.13 -8.46 3.06
C VAL A 122 23.10 -9.91 2.55
N LYS A 123 23.48 -10.84 3.39
CA LYS A 123 23.47 -12.28 3.10
C LYS A 123 22.06 -12.81 3.35
N ALA A 124 21.20 -12.73 2.34
CA ALA A 124 19.84 -13.28 2.39
C ALA A 124 19.64 -14.17 1.17
N LYS A 125 18.81 -15.19 1.29
CA LYS A 125 18.39 -16.02 0.16
C LYS A 125 17.57 -15.21 -0.84
N GLU A 126 16.69 -14.37 -0.35
CA GLU A 126 15.83 -13.52 -1.15
C GLU A 126 15.65 -12.14 -0.49
N VAL A 127 15.58 -11.12 -1.30
CA VAL A 127 15.20 -9.76 -0.89
C VAL A 127 13.75 -9.54 -1.28
N VAL A 128 12.93 -9.14 -0.32
CA VAL A 128 11.52 -8.84 -0.53
C VAL A 128 11.29 -7.35 -0.29
N ILE A 129 10.71 -6.68 -1.26
CA ILE A 129 10.22 -5.30 -1.09
C ILE A 129 8.71 -5.38 -0.90
N ILE A 130 8.23 -4.95 0.25
CA ILE A 130 6.80 -4.90 0.57
C ILE A 130 6.21 -3.53 0.26
N ASP A 131 4.88 -3.45 0.27
CA ASP A 131 4.15 -2.27 -0.18
C ASP A 131 4.40 -1.01 0.67
N ASP A 132 4.66 0.10 0.00
CA ASP A 132 4.66 1.48 0.53
C ASP A 132 3.79 2.39 -0.36
N GLY A 133 2.71 1.83 -0.88
CA GLY A 133 1.77 2.54 -1.74
C GLY A 133 2.34 2.91 -3.11
N LEU A 134 2.08 4.15 -3.59
CA LEU A 134 2.56 4.60 -4.90
C LEU A 134 4.08 4.56 -5.05
N ALA A 135 4.84 4.56 -3.95
CA ALA A 135 6.29 4.39 -4.03
C ALA A 135 6.68 3.01 -4.58
N THR A 136 5.90 1.96 -4.27
CA THR A 136 6.12 0.63 -4.83
C THR A 136 5.84 0.58 -6.33
N LEU A 137 4.77 1.23 -6.81
CA LEU A 137 4.51 1.34 -8.26
C LEU A 137 5.61 2.12 -8.98
N ALA A 138 6.06 3.23 -8.39
CA ALA A 138 7.18 4.01 -8.94
C ALA A 138 8.46 3.17 -9.02
N LEU A 139 8.76 2.36 -8.00
CA LEU A 139 9.88 1.43 -8.01
C LEU A 139 9.75 0.41 -9.15
N ILE A 140 8.59 -0.22 -9.29
CA ILE A 140 8.33 -1.19 -10.36
C ILE A 140 8.58 -0.55 -11.72
N ASN A 141 7.98 0.63 -11.97
CA ASN A 141 8.14 1.35 -13.24
C ASN A 141 9.61 1.70 -13.53
N GLN A 142 10.36 2.14 -12.52
CA GLN A 142 11.80 2.42 -12.67
C GLN A 142 12.62 1.15 -12.91
N LEU A 143 12.25 0.03 -12.29
CA LEU A 143 12.97 -1.24 -12.50
C LEU A 143 12.69 -1.88 -13.85
N VAL A 144 11.50 -1.73 -14.42
CA VAL A 144 11.17 -2.27 -15.76
C VAL A 144 11.59 -1.35 -16.90
N ALA A 145 11.95 -0.10 -16.62
CA ALA A 145 12.50 0.81 -17.61
C ALA A 145 13.84 0.32 -18.13
N GLU A 146 14.14 0.61 -19.41
CA GLU A 146 15.40 0.24 -20.05
C GLU A 146 16.58 1.01 -19.47
N GLU A 147 16.37 2.31 -19.24
CA GLU A 147 17.41 3.20 -18.74
C GLU A 147 17.52 3.15 -17.21
N PRO A 148 18.75 3.10 -16.67
CA PRO A 148 18.97 3.20 -15.25
C PRO A 148 18.48 4.53 -14.68
N ALA A 149 17.68 4.47 -13.61
CA ALA A 149 17.21 5.66 -12.91
C ALA A 149 17.58 5.60 -11.41
N PRO A 150 18.09 6.69 -10.83
CA PRO A 150 18.47 6.70 -9.42
C PRO A 150 17.22 6.53 -8.53
N LEU A 151 17.23 5.55 -7.63
CA LEU A 151 16.18 5.34 -6.66
C LEU A 151 16.26 6.41 -5.56
N VAL A 152 15.71 7.58 -5.84
CA VAL A 152 15.65 8.73 -4.94
C VAL A 152 14.19 9.18 -4.84
N ARG A 153 13.70 9.44 -3.63
CA ARG A 153 12.33 9.97 -3.46
C ARG A 153 12.24 11.35 -4.11
N ALA A 154 11.15 11.61 -4.84
CA ALA A 154 10.92 12.87 -5.56
C ALA A 154 11.05 14.13 -4.68
N ARG A 155 10.79 14.00 -3.37
CA ARG A 155 10.85 15.09 -2.38
C ARG A 155 12.16 15.14 -1.58
N ALA A 156 13.13 14.26 -1.86
CA ALA A 156 14.41 14.29 -1.16
C ALA A 156 15.29 15.41 -1.70
N ARG A 157 16.07 16.06 -0.80
CA ARG A 157 17.14 16.94 -1.26
C ARG A 157 18.10 16.13 -2.13
N ASN A 158 18.19 16.50 -3.40
CA ASN A 158 19.10 15.85 -4.33
C ASN A 158 20.53 16.30 -4.03
N SER A 159 21.41 15.33 -3.79
CA SER A 159 22.85 15.51 -3.77
C SER A 159 23.49 14.45 -4.67
N ALA A 160 24.66 14.74 -5.23
CA ALA A 160 25.39 13.79 -6.07
C ALA A 160 25.58 12.43 -5.37
N ALA A 161 25.91 12.45 -4.08
CA ALA A 161 26.06 11.24 -3.27
C ALA A 161 24.74 10.47 -3.14
N ARG A 162 23.60 11.15 -3.02
CA ARG A 162 22.28 10.52 -2.94
C ARG A 162 21.87 9.91 -4.27
N THR A 163 22.13 10.60 -5.37
CA THR A 163 21.89 10.12 -6.74
C THR A 163 22.75 8.89 -7.03
N ALA A 164 24.05 8.94 -6.72
CA ALA A 164 24.95 7.80 -6.90
C ALA A 164 24.51 6.57 -6.08
N LEU A 165 24.12 6.76 -4.81
CA LEU A 165 23.58 5.69 -3.96
C LEU A 165 22.31 5.08 -4.56
N GLY A 166 21.39 5.92 -5.05
CA GLY A 166 20.14 5.48 -5.68
C GLY A 166 20.38 4.70 -6.98
N LEU A 167 21.36 5.13 -7.80
CA LEU A 167 21.73 4.43 -9.03
C LEU A 167 22.39 3.07 -8.72
N ALA A 168 23.30 3.02 -7.76
CA ALA A 168 23.90 1.76 -7.32
C ALA A 168 22.83 0.79 -6.80
N MET A 169 21.83 1.30 -6.09
CA MET A 169 20.71 0.49 -5.62
C MET A 169 19.84 -0.05 -6.77
N TRP A 170 19.58 0.75 -7.80
CA TRP A 170 18.88 0.28 -9.02
C TRP A 170 19.61 -0.91 -9.65
N HIS A 171 20.93 -0.79 -9.86
CA HIS A 171 21.76 -1.88 -10.39
C HIS A 171 21.73 -3.12 -9.48
N ARG A 172 21.77 -2.92 -8.16
CA ARG A 172 21.72 -4.02 -7.18
C ARG A 172 20.39 -4.77 -7.24
N LEU A 173 19.25 -4.09 -7.32
CA LEU A 173 17.94 -4.73 -7.44
C LEU A 173 17.80 -5.47 -8.77
N ARG A 174 18.27 -4.90 -9.87
CA ARG A 174 18.30 -5.56 -11.18
C ARG A 174 19.22 -6.80 -11.18
N GLN A 175 20.32 -6.77 -10.44
CA GLN A 175 21.18 -7.93 -10.24
C GLN A 175 20.45 -9.02 -9.45
N LEU A 176 19.82 -8.67 -8.32
CA LEU A 176 19.04 -9.61 -7.51
C LEU A 176 17.88 -10.23 -8.31
N ALA A 177 17.25 -9.45 -9.17
CA ALA A 177 16.21 -9.94 -10.07
C ALA A 177 16.77 -11.02 -11.02
N ARG A 178 17.87 -10.74 -11.71
CA ARG A 178 18.53 -11.71 -12.61
C ARG A 178 18.98 -12.99 -11.89
N GLU A 179 19.31 -12.88 -10.60
CA GLU A 179 19.63 -14.02 -9.74
C GLU A 179 18.37 -14.77 -9.25
N GLY A 180 17.15 -14.31 -9.62
CA GLY A 180 15.88 -14.86 -9.11
C GLY A 180 15.65 -14.64 -7.62
N ARG A 181 16.27 -13.61 -7.04
CA ARG A 181 16.32 -13.31 -5.59
C ARG A 181 15.58 -12.03 -5.22
N LEU A 182 14.81 -11.42 -6.12
CA LEU A 182 13.99 -10.24 -5.85
C LEU A 182 12.51 -10.61 -5.95
N LEU A 183 11.79 -10.40 -4.85
CA LEU A 183 10.33 -10.44 -4.79
C LEU A 183 9.80 -9.06 -4.44
N ILE A 184 8.81 -8.57 -5.18
CA ILE A 184 8.05 -7.37 -4.84
C ILE A 184 6.63 -7.81 -4.48
N VAL A 185 6.13 -7.35 -3.33
CA VAL A 185 4.78 -7.62 -2.85
C VAL A 185 4.04 -6.31 -2.71
N SER A 186 2.85 -6.21 -3.29
CA SER A 186 2.04 -4.99 -3.22
C SER A 186 0.55 -5.32 -3.21
N ALA A 187 -0.26 -4.48 -2.57
CA ALA A 187 -1.71 -4.51 -2.70
C ALA A 187 -2.17 -3.86 -4.02
N LEU A 188 -1.33 -3.03 -4.63
CA LEU A 188 -1.69 -2.25 -5.80
C LEU A 188 -1.74 -3.12 -7.07
N LEU A 189 -2.67 -2.78 -7.95
CA LEU A 189 -2.77 -3.42 -9.25
C LEU A 189 -1.59 -3.01 -10.14
N VAL A 190 -0.94 -4.02 -10.70
CA VAL A 190 0.12 -3.85 -11.71
C VAL A 190 -0.43 -4.39 -13.04
N SER A 191 -0.29 -3.62 -14.12
CA SER A 191 -0.82 -4.03 -15.42
C SER A 191 -0.19 -5.35 -15.90
N PRO A 192 -0.93 -6.18 -16.67
CA PRO A 192 -0.39 -7.42 -17.22
C PRO A 192 0.90 -7.22 -18.02
N ASP A 193 1.03 -6.11 -18.75
CA ASP A 193 2.26 -5.78 -19.50
C ASP A 193 3.44 -5.51 -18.57
N THR A 194 3.21 -4.77 -17.51
CA THR A 194 4.25 -4.50 -16.51
C THR A 194 4.65 -5.79 -15.78
N GLN A 195 3.70 -6.66 -15.44
CA GLN A 195 3.98 -7.96 -14.83
C GLN A 195 4.82 -8.85 -15.77
N ARG A 196 4.52 -8.86 -17.05
CA ARG A 196 5.30 -9.59 -18.06
C ARG A 196 6.74 -9.07 -18.11
N ARG A 197 6.94 -7.75 -18.19
CA ARG A 197 8.28 -7.13 -18.15
C ARG A 197 9.03 -7.47 -16.87
N MET A 198 8.35 -7.46 -15.71
CA MET A 198 8.95 -7.88 -14.46
C MET A 198 9.44 -9.33 -14.53
N ALA A 199 8.63 -10.24 -15.05
CA ALA A 199 8.99 -11.66 -15.19
C ALA A 199 10.20 -11.85 -16.15
N GLU A 200 10.24 -11.16 -17.27
CA GLU A 200 11.36 -11.16 -18.23
C GLU A 200 12.67 -10.70 -17.57
N LEU A 201 12.59 -9.80 -16.61
CA LEU A 201 13.73 -9.30 -15.84
C LEU A 201 14.08 -10.16 -14.62
N GLY A 202 13.33 -11.24 -14.37
CA GLY A 202 13.49 -12.11 -13.20
C GLY A 202 12.97 -11.52 -11.89
N ILE A 203 12.16 -10.45 -11.96
CA ILE A 203 11.50 -9.87 -10.79
C ILE A 203 10.25 -10.69 -10.50
N LYS A 204 10.21 -11.33 -9.33
CA LYS A 204 9.00 -12.00 -8.83
C LYS A 204 8.03 -10.95 -8.31
N PHE A 205 6.74 -11.15 -8.56
CA PHE A 205 5.67 -10.30 -8.06
C PHE A 205 4.60 -11.12 -7.38
N ALA A 206 4.13 -10.66 -6.23
CA ALA A 206 2.97 -11.22 -5.55
C ALA A 206 2.06 -10.08 -5.09
N GLN A 207 0.76 -10.34 -5.10
CA GLN A 207 -0.25 -9.39 -4.64
C GLN A 207 -0.91 -9.91 -3.36
N HIS A 208 -1.07 -9.05 -2.34
CA HIS A 208 -2.02 -9.27 -1.26
C HIS A 208 -3.20 -8.32 -1.43
N LYS A 209 -4.35 -8.70 -0.86
CA LYS A 209 -5.60 -7.91 -0.95
C LYS A 209 -6.12 -7.52 0.43
N PHE A 210 -5.24 -7.41 1.41
CA PHE A 210 -5.59 -7.18 2.81
C PHE A 210 -6.53 -8.27 3.37
N GLU A 211 -6.32 -9.53 2.95
CA GLU A 211 -7.14 -10.67 3.34
C GLU A 211 -7.13 -10.87 4.86
N TRP A 212 -5.97 -10.77 5.48
CA TRP A 212 -5.87 -10.88 6.94
C TRP A 212 -6.59 -9.71 7.64
N LEU A 213 -6.35 -8.48 7.25
CA LEU A 213 -6.98 -7.30 7.86
C LEU A 213 -8.50 -7.34 7.72
N SER A 214 -9.02 -7.83 6.59
CA SER A 214 -10.45 -7.93 6.35
C SER A 214 -11.16 -8.87 7.32
N THR A 215 -10.45 -9.87 7.87
CA THR A 215 -11.00 -10.81 8.87
C THR A 215 -10.88 -10.31 10.31
N GLN A 216 -10.11 -9.24 10.55
CA GLN A 216 -9.91 -8.75 11.92
C GLN A 216 -11.14 -7.96 12.42
N PRO A 217 -11.41 -7.96 13.74
CA PRO A 217 -12.47 -7.14 14.32
C PRO A 217 -12.26 -5.65 14.00
N VAL A 218 -13.36 -4.95 13.72
CA VAL A 218 -13.35 -3.49 13.53
C VAL A 218 -13.37 -2.83 14.89
N ALA A 219 -12.29 -2.15 15.25
CA ALA A 219 -12.14 -1.53 16.57
C ALA A 219 -13.00 -0.28 16.74
N GLU A 220 -13.30 0.44 15.66
CA GLU A 220 -13.99 1.72 15.72
C GLU A 220 -14.99 1.86 14.56
N ARG A 221 -16.13 2.48 14.86
CA ARG A 221 -17.16 2.83 13.88
C ARG A 221 -17.52 4.30 14.03
N PHE A 222 -17.60 4.99 12.92
CA PHE A 222 -17.95 6.42 12.87
C PHE A 222 -19.45 6.60 12.67
N THR A 223 -20.00 7.68 13.21
CA THR A 223 -21.42 8.02 13.10
C THR A 223 -21.71 9.00 11.99
N GLU A 224 -20.71 9.78 11.61
CA GLU A 224 -20.80 10.78 10.57
C GLU A 224 -21.08 10.15 9.20
N PRO A 225 -21.98 10.72 8.38
CA PRO A 225 -22.28 10.18 7.04
C PRO A 225 -21.11 10.34 6.08
N THR A 226 -20.30 11.39 6.22
CA THR A 226 -19.13 11.63 5.38
C THR A 226 -17.84 11.45 6.15
N LEU A 227 -16.96 10.58 5.62
CA LEU A 227 -15.63 10.28 6.14
C LEU A 227 -14.61 10.91 5.20
N LEU A 228 -14.00 12.02 5.60
CA LEU A 228 -13.07 12.78 4.77
C LEU A 228 -11.62 12.51 5.14
N ILE A 229 -10.85 11.97 4.20
CA ILE A 229 -9.43 11.68 4.39
C ILE A 229 -8.61 12.92 4.04
N GLY A 230 -7.87 13.42 5.00
CA GLY A 230 -6.96 14.56 4.85
C GLY A 230 -5.81 14.28 3.91
N SER A 231 -5.22 15.33 3.38
CA SER A 231 -4.15 15.26 2.38
C SER A 231 -2.94 16.10 2.76
N ALA A 232 -1.75 15.55 2.56
CA ALA A 232 -0.52 16.30 2.72
C ALA A 232 -0.24 17.32 1.62
N MET A 233 -1.05 17.38 0.56
CA MET A 233 -0.72 18.18 -0.63
C MET A 233 -0.59 19.67 -0.31
N ALA A 234 -1.45 20.24 0.54
CA ALA A 234 -1.36 21.62 0.97
C ALA A 234 -0.14 21.85 1.87
N ALA A 235 0.07 21.00 2.87
CA ALA A 235 1.24 21.07 3.76
C ALA A 235 2.58 20.90 3.04
N ASP A 236 2.59 20.15 1.93
CA ASP A 236 3.77 19.97 1.06
C ASP A 236 3.93 21.10 0.04
N GLY A 237 3.03 22.10 -0.01
CA GLY A 237 3.06 23.20 -0.98
C GLY A 237 2.74 22.76 -2.42
N LEU A 238 2.08 21.61 -2.62
CA LEU A 238 1.71 21.12 -3.95
C LEU A 238 0.42 21.74 -4.46
N ILE A 239 -0.50 22.06 -3.56
CA ILE A 239 -1.73 22.77 -3.87
C ILE A 239 -1.89 23.97 -2.94
N HIS A 240 -2.64 24.96 -3.38
CA HIS A 240 -3.02 26.09 -2.55
C HIS A 240 -3.94 25.65 -1.40
N GLU A 241 -3.68 26.16 -0.20
CA GLU A 241 -4.41 25.77 1.02
C GLU A 241 -5.88 26.25 0.98
N GLU A 242 -6.12 27.49 0.53
CA GLU A 242 -7.46 28.07 0.56
C GLU A 242 -8.48 27.30 -0.29
N PRO A 243 -8.22 26.95 -1.57
CA PRO A 243 -9.16 26.10 -2.32
C PRO A 243 -9.42 24.75 -1.65
N TYR A 244 -8.42 24.16 -0.99
CA TYR A 244 -8.58 22.90 -0.26
C TYR A 244 -9.49 23.08 0.95
N LEU A 245 -9.34 24.16 1.73
CA LEU A 245 -10.23 24.49 2.84
C LEU A 245 -11.67 24.76 2.35
N GLN A 246 -11.84 25.45 1.24
CA GLN A 246 -13.15 25.71 0.67
C GLN A 246 -13.84 24.41 0.23
N TRP A 247 -13.11 23.48 -0.34
CA TRP A 247 -13.64 22.15 -0.67
C TRP A 247 -14.11 21.39 0.59
N ILE A 248 -13.33 21.42 1.66
CA ILE A 248 -13.74 20.78 2.93
C ILE A 248 -15.00 21.46 3.49
N LYS A 249 -15.07 22.80 3.46
CA LYS A 249 -16.26 23.55 3.85
C LYS A 249 -17.49 23.17 3.01
N SER A 250 -17.32 23.03 1.68
CA SER A 250 -18.43 22.65 0.80
C SER A 250 -18.99 21.26 1.12
N ILE A 251 -18.12 20.30 1.44
CA ILE A 251 -18.56 18.97 1.88
C ILE A 251 -19.33 19.05 3.19
N ALA A 252 -18.90 19.89 4.12
CA ALA A 252 -19.52 20.05 5.42
C ALA A 252 -20.87 20.79 5.39
N THR A 253 -21.27 21.39 4.26
CA THR A 253 -22.63 21.94 4.08
C THR A 253 -23.70 20.86 4.01
N ASP A 254 -23.34 19.67 3.52
CA ASP A 254 -24.29 18.57 3.31
C ASP A 254 -24.52 17.76 4.61
N GLY A 255 -23.73 18.00 5.67
CA GLY A 255 -23.90 17.33 6.95
C GLY A 255 -22.61 17.13 7.73
N PRO A 256 -22.67 16.34 8.82
CA PRO A 256 -21.51 16.05 9.66
C PRO A 256 -20.41 15.27 8.91
N VAL A 257 -19.16 15.71 9.10
CA VAL A 257 -17.96 15.16 8.48
C VAL A 257 -17.00 14.68 9.55
N ALA A 258 -16.60 13.42 9.52
CA ALA A 258 -15.44 12.93 10.26
C ALA A 258 -14.19 13.18 9.41
N TYR A 259 -13.33 14.09 9.88
CA TYR A 259 -12.08 14.43 9.18
C TYR A 259 -10.91 13.62 9.74
N PHE A 260 -10.21 12.88 8.88
CA PHE A 260 -9.05 12.08 9.25
C PHE A 260 -7.77 12.78 8.80
N PRO A 261 -7.08 13.50 9.70
CA PRO A 261 -5.93 14.30 9.34
C PRO A 261 -4.80 13.47 8.73
N HIS A 262 -4.15 13.98 7.70
CA HIS A 262 -2.89 13.39 7.26
C HIS A 262 -1.77 13.78 8.24
N ARG A 263 -0.88 12.83 8.58
CA ARG A 263 0.22 13.00 9.57
C ARG A 263 1.17 14.19 9.32
N ARG A 264 1.14 14.79 8.13
CA ARG A 264 1.96 15.95 7.74
C ARG A 264 1.19 17.26 7.73
N GLU A 265 -0.11 17.23 7.96
CA GLU A 265 -0.87 18.45 8.17
C GLU A 265 -0.41 19.13 9.45
N THR A 266 -0.26 20.45 9.39
CA THR A 266 0.24 21.24 10.51
C THR A 266 -0.83 21.46 11.57
N ALA A 267 -0.40 21.70 12.81
CA ALA A 267 -1.33 22.06 13.89
C ALA A 267 -2.17 23.29 13.55
N GLU A 268 -1.58 24.30 12.90
CA GLU A 268 -2.26 25.49 12.42
C GLU A 268 -3.37 25.17 11.41
N PHE A 269 -3.08 24.28 10.44
CA PHE A 269 -4.09 23.82 9.49
C PHE A 269 -5.23 23.07 10.18
N LEU A 270 -4.91 22.21 11.15
CA LEU A 270 -5.91 21.45 11.88
C LEU A 270 -6.77 22.35 12.77
N GLU A 271 -6.23 23.45 13.28
CA GLU A 271 -7.02 24.47 13.98
C GLU A 271 -8.05 25.10 13.04
N LYS A 272 -7.66 25.47 11.80
CA LYS A 272 -8.61 25.96 10.80
C LYS A 272 -9.69 24.94 10.45
N ILE A 273 -9.34 23.64 10.37
CA ILE A 273 -10.30 22.57 10.16
C ILE A 273 -11.29 22.45 11.31
N SER A 274 -10.82 22.54 12.56
CA SER A 274 -11.66 22.40 13.75
C SER A 274 -12.71 23.51 13.87
N GLN A 275 -12.46 24.66 13.27
CA GLN A 275 -13.37 25.81 13.22
C GLN A 275 -14.44 25.68 12.13
N ILE A 276 -14.34 24.72 11.21
CA ILE A 276 -15.36 24.50 10.18
C ILE A 276 -16.57 23.81 10.83
N ARG A 277 -17.73 24.46 10.73
CA ARG A 277 -18.99 23.88 11.23
C ARG A 277 -19.23 22.49 10.63
N ASN A 278 -19.71 21.55 11.42
CA ASN A 278 -19.98 20.17 11.07
C ASN A 278 -18.73 19.30 10.77
N VAL A 279 -17.52 19.80 10.92
CA VAL A 279 -16.29 19.00 10.77
C VAL A 279 -15.76 18.58 12.13
N VAL A 280 -15.57 17.28 12.33
CA VAL A 280 -15.00 16.71 13.56
C VAL A 280 -13.69 16.02 13.24
N PRO A 281 -12.53 16.60 13.62
CA PRO A 281 -11.24 15.95 13.43
C PRO A 281 -11.16 14.65 14.24
N LYS A 282 -10.78 13.56 13.60
CA LYS A 282 -10.58 12.23 14.18
C LYS A 282 -9.09 11.91 14.18
N GLN A 283 -8.38 12.29 15.21
CA GLN A 283 -6.97 11.95 15.31
C GLN A 283 -6.76 10.45 15.23
N HIS A 284 -5.73 10.04 14.49
CA HIS A 284 -5.38 8.64 14.35
C HIS A 284 -3.86 8.47 14.28
N THR A 285 -3.41 7.34 14.79
CA THR A 285 -1.99 6.97 14.85
C THR A 285 -1.71 5.65 14.13
N VAL A 286 -2.76 5.04 13.56
CA VAL A 286 -2.70 3.80 12.78
C VAL A 286 -3.03 4.09 11.31
N PRO A 287 -2.67 3.22 10.36
CA PRO A 287 -3.07 3.36 8.96
C PRO A 287 -4.57 3.54 8.80
N ILE A 288 -4.97 4.39 7.88
CA ILE A 288 -6.38 4.65 7.62
C ILE A 288 -7.13 3.40 7.13
N GLU A 289 -6.43 2.50 6.48
CA GLU A 289 -6.90 1.18 6.06
C GLU A 289 -7.43 0.35 7.24
N MET A 290 -6.81 0.45 8.39
CA MET A 290 -7.28 -0.23 9.60
C MET A 290 -8.57 0.36 10.16
N ARG A 291 -8.89 1.62 9.86
CA ARG A 291 -10.04 2.35 10.42
C ARG A 291 -11.24 2.40 9.50
N LEU A 292 -11.04 2.55 8.19
CA LEU A 292 -12.10 2.82 7.22
C LEU A 292 -12.45 1.62 6.33
N ARG A 293 -12.13 0.40 6.73
CA ARG A 293 -12.40 -0.82 5.96
C ARG A 293 -13.83 -1.33 6.00
N VAL A 294 -14.69 -0.74 6.82
CA VAL A 294 -16.12 -1.08 6.92
C VAL A 294 -16.93 0.19 7.02
N LEU A 295 -17.91 0.32 6.16
CA LEU A 295 -18.86 1.44 6.13
C LEU A 295 -20.21 1.03 6.70
N ARG A 296 -20.90 1.99 7.29
CA ARG A 296 -22.34 1.87 7.62
C ARG A 296 -23.16 2.21 6.39
N PRO A 297 -24.40 1.70 6.29
CA PRO A 297 -25.31 2.11 5.22
C PRO A 297 -25.44 3.64 5.16
N GLY A 298 -25.29 4.20 3.97
CA GLY A 298 -25.37 5.64 3.74
C GLY A 298 -24.13 6.44 4.04
N GLN A 299 -23.04 5.79 4.49
CA GLN A 299 -21.75 6.47 4.62
C GLN A 299 -21.00 6.53 3.29
N GLU A 300 -20.23 7.60 3.13
CA GLU A 300 -19.32 7.78 2.01
C GLU A 300 -17.91 8.20 2.47
N ILE A 301 -16.90 7.87 1.67
CA ILE A 301 -15.53 8.33 1.87
C ILE A 301 -15.19 9.35 0.79
N ARG A 302 -14.65 10.50 1.20
CA ARG A 302 -14.11 11.54 0.32
C ARG A 302 -12.60 11.65 0.50
N ALA A 303 -11.85 11.79 -0.59
CA ALA A 303 -10.41 11.94 -0.54
C ALA A 303 -9.87 12.67 -1.77
N LEU A 304 -8.74 13.37 -1.63
CA LEU A 304 -7.92 13.77 -2.77
C LEU A 304 -7.06 12.58 -3.25
N PRO A 305 -6.47 12.66 -4.46
CA PRO A 305 -5.63 11.58 -4.99
C PRO A 305 -4.53 11.17 -4.00
N SER A 306 -4.52 9.89 -3.64
CA SER A 306 -3.56 9.35 -2.67
C SER A 306 -3.43 7.83 -2.80
N THR A 307 -2.39 7.27 -2.17
CA THR A 307 -2.14 5.83 -2.10
C THR A 307 -3.25 5.05 -1.39
N VAL A 308 -4.02 5.73 -0.55
CA VAL A 308 -5.08 5.11 0.25
C VAL A 308 -6.29 4.69 -0.58
N ILE A 309 -6.50 5.34 -1.74
CA ILE A 309 -7.66 5.07 -2.60
C ILE A 309 -7.66 3.62 -3.10
N PRO A 310 -6.62 3.12 -3.78
CA PRO A 310 -6.60 1.73 -4.22
C PRO A 310 -6.63 0.73 -3.05
N SER A 311 -5.98 1.01 -1.92
CA SER A 311 -6.04 0.15 -0.74
C SER A 311 -7.45 0.03 -0.19
N LEU A 312 -8.16 1.15 -0.05
CA LEU A 312 -9.55 1.15 0.42
C LEU A 312 -10.51 0.50 -0.56
N ARG A 313 -10.30 0.62 -1.88
CA ARG A 313 -11.11 -0.11 -2.87
C ARG A 313 -11.04 -1.61 -2.65
N LEU A 314 -9.86 -2.15 -2.37
CA LEU A 314 -9.69 -3.57 -2.07
C LEU A 314 -10.40 -3.98 -0.77
N LEU A 315 -10.22 -3.19 0.28
CA LEU A 315 -10.78 -3.47 1.61
C LEU A 315 -12.29 -3.34 1.66
N LEU A 316 -12.86 -2.35 1.00
CA LEU A 316 -14.29 -2.09 0.97
C LEU A 316 -15.05 -3.06 0.05
N GLY A 317 -14.38 -3.69 -0.92
CA GLY A 317 -15.01 -4.63 -1.82
C GLY A 317 -16.26 -4.04 -2.51
N ASN A 318 -17.44 -4.56 -2.23
CA ASN A 318 -18.70 -4.07 -2.79
C ASN A 318 -19.07 -2.64 -2.35
N ASP A 319 -18.58 -2.21 -1.18
CA ASP A 319 -18.80 -0.85 -0.67
C ASP A 319 -17.82 0.17 -1.27
N ALA A 320 -16.87 -0.26 -2.11
CA ALA A 320 -15.93 0.64 -2.80
C ALA A 320 -16.63 1.71 -3.68
N ARG A 321 -17.86 1.48 -4.09
CA ARG A 321 -18.72 2.48 -4.75
C ARG A 321 -19.03 3.71 -3.89
N GLN A 322 -18.84 3.62 -2.57
CA GLN A 322 -19.00 4.73 -1.62
C GLN A 322 -17.72 5.53 -1.42
N LEU A 323 -16.65 5.19 -2.13
CA LEU A 323 -15.39 5.94 -2.15
C LEU A 323 -15.41 6.93 -3.34
N TYR A 324 -15.48 8.21 -3.01
CA TYR A 324 -15.54 9.32 -3.96
C TYR A 324 -14.21 10.12 -3.96
N PRO A 325 -13.22 9.68 -4.72
CA PRO A 325 -11.99 10.44 -4.85
C PRO A 325 -12.21 11.66 -5.74
N GLN A 326 -11.75 12.83 -5.27
CA GLN A 326 -11.85 14.11 -5.98
C GLN A 326 -10.57 14.37 -6.77
N ALA A 327 -10.68 14.57 -8.07
CA ALA A 327 -9.56 15.08 -8.86
C ALA A 327 -9.16 16.49 -8.38
N VAL A 328 -7.86 16.77 -8.34
CA VAL A 328 -7.39 18.11 -8.01
C VAL A 328 -7.61 19.03 -9.22
N PRO A 329 -8.42 20.09 -9.11
CA PRO A 329 -8.61 21.06 -10.19
C PRO A 329 -7.29 21.73 -10.56
N GLU A 330 -7.11 22.09 -11.84
CA GLU A 330 -5.85 22.68 -12.31
C GLU A 330 -5.49 23.98 -11.57
N SER A 331 -6.48 24.78 -11.21
CA SER A 331 -6.30 26.03 -10.45
C SER A 331 -5.85 25.83 -9.00
N TRP A 332 -5.85 24.60 -8.48
CA TRP A 332 -5.36 24.35 -7.12
C TRP A 332 -3.87 24.10 -7.06
N TRP A 333 -3.27 23.64 -8.17
CA TRP A 333 -1.85 23.34 -8.19
C TRP A 333 -1.01 24.60 -8.04
N THR A 334 0.03 24.52 -7.22
CA THR A 334 1.04 25.58 -7.15
C THR A 334 1.94 25.53 -8.38
N GLU A 335 2.52 26.67 -8.77
CA GLU A 335 3.47 26.75 -9.88
C GLU A 335 4.70 25.85 -9.67
N SER A 336 5.07 25.64 -8.42
CA SER A 336 6.21 24.78 -8.04
C SER A 336 5.96 23.29 -8.20
N THR A 337 4.71 22.86 -8.46
CA THR A 337 4.36 21.44 -8.56
C THR A 337 4.62 20.93 -9.98
N PRO A 338 5.62 20.04 -10.17
CA PRO A 338 5.97 19.52 -11.49
C PRO A 338 4.84 18.70 -12.11
N VAL A 339 4.62 18.82 -13.42
CA VAL A 339 3.62 18.08 -14.18
C VAL A 339 3.70 16.56 -13.95
N PRO A 340 4.89 15.91 -14.00
CA PRO A 340 4.97 14.47 -13.74
C PRO A 340 4.48 14.05 -12.35
N LEU A 341 4.61 14.92 -11.34
CA LEU A 341 4.11 14.66 -10.00
C LEU A 341 2.57 14.76 -9.95
N ARG A 342 1.98 15.75 -10.65
CA ARG A 342 0.52 15.90 -10.79
C ARG A 342 -0.08 14.65 -11.45
N GLU A 343 0.51 14.19 -12.54
CA GLU A 343 0.09 12.97 -13.26
C GLU A 343 0.22 11.71 -12.38
N HIS A 344 1.34 11.59 -11.67
CA HIS A 344 1.56 10.48 -10.76
C HIS A 344 0.51 10.42 -9.63
N LEU A 345 0.20 11.56 -9.00
CA LEU A 345 -0.84 11.62 -7.98
C LEU A 345 -2.22 11.30 -8.57
N SER A 346 -2.54 11.87 -9.73
CA SER A 346 -3.82 11.64 -10.43
C SER A 346 -3.99 10.19 -10.88
N SER A 347 -2.91 9.44 -11.09
CA SER A 347 -2.98 8.03 -11.48
C SER A 347 -3.69 7.16 -10.42
N SER A 348 -3.65 7.55 -9.13
CA SER A 348 -4.35 6.84 -8.05
C SER A 348 -5.87 6.83 -8.20
N LEU A 349 -6.43 7.72 -9.04
CA LEU A 349 -7.87 7.76 -9.33
C LEU A 349 -8.31 6.67 -10.31
N LYS A 350 -7.38 6.17 -11.13
CA LYS A 350 -7.62 5.24 -12.23
C LYS A 350 -7.44 3.77 -11.84
N VAL A 351 -6.91 3.52 -10.66
CA VAL A 351 -6.57 2.17 -10.15
C VAL A 351 -7.75 1.54 -9.42
#